data_692e69f66812f5a8e41f2740743bedc1
#
_entry.id   692e69f66812f5a8e41f2740743bedc1
#
_cell.length_a   1.000
_cell.length_b   1.000
_cell.length_c   1.000
_cell.angle_alpha   90.00
_cell.angle_beta   90.00
_cell.angle_gamma   90.00
#
_symmetry.space_group_name_H-M   'P 1'
#
loop_
_entity.id
_entity.type
_entity.pdbx_description
1 polymer ?
#
loop_
_entity_poly.entity_id
_entity_poly.type
_entity_poly.pdbx_seq_one_letter_code
_entity_poly.pdbx_strand_id
1 'polypeptide(L)'
;KDRDRLEALRADETFAPPLDDRAIRRDCYRLGPELLIDRALLYWAKAGAPDNAALQRILDAVEAWEPVSLPGKGDDVLALGVPTGEAVGSALKQVEEWWIGEDFRPGRDRALEKLREVASVRAPG
;
A
#
# COMPACT_ATOMS: atom_id res chain seq x y z
N LYS A 1 13.49 -0.59 -11.85
CA LYS A 1 14.91 -0.56 -12.06
C LYS A 1 15.42 0.81 -11.69
N ASP A 2 16.68 1.07 -11.93
CA ASP A 2 17.28 2.32 -11.44
C ASP A 2 16.52 3.57 -11.89
N ARG A 3 16.10 3.59 -13.15
CA ARG A 3 15.36 4.72 -13.70
C ARG A 3 14.00 4.88 -13.00
N ASP A 4 13.27 3.79 -12.82
CA ASP A 4 11.97 3.82 -12.17
C ASP A 4 12.10 4.29 -10.73
N ARG A 5 13.15 3.85 -10.04
CA ARG A 5 13.41 4.26 -8.68
C ARG A 5 13.72 5.76 -8.60
N LEU A 6 14.52 6.27 -9.53
CA LEU A 6 14.84 7.69 -9.57
C LEU A 6 13.60 8.53 -9.87
N GLU A 7 12.75 8.08 -10.78
CA GLU A 7 11.51 8.77 -11.07
C GLU A 7 10.58 8.78 -9.86
N ALA A 8 10.48 7.66 -9.14
CA ALA A 8 9.68 7.58 -7.93
C ALA A 8 10.19 8.55 -6.86
N LEU A 9 11.52 8.68 -6.72
CA LEU A 9 12.09 9.61 -5.75
C LEU A 9 11.89 11.08 -6.16
N ARG A 10 11.88 11.36 -7.46
CA ARG A 10 11.73 12.73 -7.96
C ARG A 10 10.28 13.18 -8.04
N ALA A 11 9.38 12.25 -8.33
CA ALA A 11 7.98 12.57 -8.60
C ALA A 11 7.20 13.02 -7.38
N ASP A 12 7.68 12.71 -6.19
CA ASP A 12 6.92 12.99 -4.97
C ASP A 12 7.58 14.07 -4.13
N GLU A 13 7.42 15.31 -4.57
CA GLU A 13 7.91 16.46 -3.81
C GLU A 13 7.09 16.72 -2.56
N THR A 14 5.89 16.14 -2.49
CA THR A 14 5.01 16.30 -1.34
C THR A 14 5.20 15.20 -0.31
N PHE A 15 6.07 14.23 -0.59
CA PHE A 15 6.31 13.15 0.35
C PHE A 15 6.84 13.68 1.68
N ALA A 16 6.24 13.21 2.76
CA ALA A 16 6.76 13.43 4.11
C ALA A 16 6.85 12.06 4.78
N PRO A 17 7.91 11.81 5.58
CA PRO A 17 8.03 10.52 6.23
C PRO A 17 6.85 10.24 7.15
N PRO A 18 6.35 8.98 7.19
CA PRO A 18 5.25 8.63 8.08
C PRO A 18 5.71 8.71 9.53
N LEU A 19 4.83 9.19 10.40
CA LEU A 19 5.17 9.43 11.80
C LEU A 19 4.58 8.41 12.78
N ASP A 20 3.62 7.61 12.35
CA ASP A 20 3.02 6.58 13.19
C ASP A 20 3.16 5.20 12.57
N ASP A 21 3.01 4.17 13.38
CA ASP A 21 3.25 2.80 12.95
C ASP A 21 2.31 2.35 11.83
N ARG A 22 1.05 2.78 11.89
CA ARG A 22 0.07 2.44 10.86
C ARG A 22 0.47 3.02 9.51
N ALA A 23 0.87 4.29 9.48
CA ALA A 23 1.32 4.94 8.26
C ALA A 23 2.61 4.31 7.74
N ILE A 24 3.50 3.90 8.63
CA ILE A 24 4.74 3.22 8.24
C ILE A 24 4.41 1.87 7.59
N ARG A 25 3.51 1.09 8.18
CA ARG A 25 3.11 -0.20 7.61
C ARG A 25 2.46 -0.03 6.23
N ARG A 26 1.60 0.98 6.09
CA ARG A 26 0.98 1.28 4.81
C ARG A 26 2.04 1.58 3.75
N ASP A 27 3.02 2.40 4.09
CA ASP A 27 4.08 2.76 3.15
C ASP A 27 5.02 1.59 2.87
N CYS A 28 5.28 0.74 3.85
CA CYS A 28 6.02 -0.50 3.62
C CYS A 28 5.32 -1.37 2.57
N TYR A 29 4.01 -1.45 2.64
CA TYR A 29 3.24 -2.22 1.67
C TYR A 29 3.27 -1.58 0.28
N ARG A 30 3.05 -0.28 0.20
CA ARG A 30 2.94 0.43 -1.07
C ARG A 30 4.27 0.67 -1.76
N LEU A 31 5.28 1.07 -1.02
CA LEU A 31 6.58 1.45 -1.56
C LEU A 31 7.63 0.35 -1.44
N GLY A 32 7.48 -0.48 -0.43
CA GLY A 32 8.54 -1.39 -0.01
C GLY A 32 9.41 -0.71 1.04
N PRO A 33 9.94 -1.50 1.98
CA PRO A 33 10.75 -0.95 3.09
C PRO A 33 11.96 -0.15 2.62
N GLU A 34 12.67 -0.64 1.60
CA GLU A 34 13.87 0.02 1.12
C GLU A 34 13.59 1.40 0.55
N LEU A 35 12.56 1.50 -0.30
CA LEU A 35 12.19 2.78 -0.90
C LEU A 35 11.67 3.76 0.15
N LEU A 36 10.94 3.26 1.14
CA LEU A 36 10.45 4.10 2.24
C LEU A 36 11.62 4.74 2.98
N ILE A 37 12.63 3.95 3.31
CA ILE A 37 13.82 4.46 4.01
C ILE A 37 14.54 5.48 3.14
N ASP A 38 14.73 5.17 1.87
CA ASP A 38 15.43 6.06 0.93
C ASP A 38 14.71 7.41 0.81
N ARG A 39 13.39 7.39 0.69
CA ARG A 39 12.61 8.62 0.60
C ARG A 39 12.68 9.45 1.87
N ALA A 40 12.63 8.78 3.02
CA ALA A 40 12.73 9.46 4.30
C ALA A 40 14.09 10.15 4.46
N LEU A 41 15.16 9.43 4.12
CA LEU A 41 16.51 9.98 4.18
C LEU A 41 16.68 11.16 3.22
N LEU A 42 16.14 11.05 2.01
CA LEU A 42 16.19 12.13 1.05
C LEU A 42 15.44 13.36 1.54
N TYR A 43 14.27 13.15 2.12
CA TYR A 43 13.47 14.22 2.69
C TYR A 43 14.26 15.00 3.75
N TRP A 44 14.87 14.30 4.71
CA TRP A 44 15.63 14.95 5.76
C TRP A 44 16.92 15.58 5.25
N ALA A 45 17.55 14.99 4.24
CA ALA A 45 18.73 15.59 3.62
C ALA A 45 18.39 16.93 3.00
N LYS A 46 17.26 17.03 2.31
CA LYS A 46 16.80 18.28 1.72
C LYS A 46 16.38 19.29 2.78
N ALA A 47 15.82 18.82 3.87
CA ALA A 47 15.43 19.71 4.96
C ALA A 47 16.61 20.22 5.77
N GLY A 48 17.77 19.60 5.62
CA GLY A 48 18.98 20.00 6.33
C GLY A 48 19.01 19.61 7.81
N ALA A 49 18.01 18.85 8.27
CA ALA A 49 17.92 18.49 9.67
C ALA A 49 17.24 17.11 9.80
N PRO A 50 18.04 16.04 9.92
CA PRO A 50 17.48 14.72 10.09
C PRO A 50 16.76 14.58 11.44
N ASP A 51 15.61 13.90 11.42
CA ASP A 51 14.87 13.58 12.62
C ASP A 51 15.23 12.15 13.03
N ASN A 52 16.18 12.04 13.93
CA ASN A 52 16.71 10.74 14.35
C ASN A 52 15.66 9.88 15.06
N ALA A 53 14.77 10.49 15.83
CA ALA A 53 13.71 9.75 16.50
C ALA A 53 12.72 9.17 15.52
N ALA A 54 12.32 9.96 14.52
CA ALA A 54 11.42 9.50 13.46
C ALA A 54 12.09 8.42 12.61
N LEU A 55 13.36 8.60 12.28
CA LEU A 55 14.10 7.59 11.52
C LEU A 55 14.16 6.26 12.28
N GLN A 56 14.45 6.32 13.58
CA GLN A 56 14.53 5.12 14.39
C GLN A 56 13.18 4.39 14.43
N ARG A 57 12.09 5.14 14.52
CA ARG A 57 10.75 4.57 14.47
C ARG A 57 10.50 3.84 13.16
N ILE A 58 10.91 4.44 12.05
CA ILE A 58 10.77 3.80 10.74
C ILE A 58 11.61 2.53 10.66
N LEU A 59 12.85 2.59 11.11
CA LEU A 59 13.74 1.43 11.09
C LEU A 59 13.21 0.28 11.95
N ASP A 60 12.70 0.60 13.15
CA ASP A 60 12.12 -0.41 14.03
C ASP A 60 10.89 -1.05 13.41
N ALA A 61 10.04 -0.25 12.80
CA ALA A 61 8.83 -0.76 12.15
C ALA A 61 9.16 -1.60 10.92
N VAL A 62 10.17 -1.19 10.15
CA VAL A 62 10.63 -1.95 8.99
C VAL A 62 11.20 -3.30 9.42
N GLU A 63 11.95 -3.33 10.51
CA GLU A 63 12.50 -4.58 11.03
C GLU A 63 11.40 -5.54 11.46
N ALA A 64 10.33 -5.01 12.04
CA ALA A 64 9.19 -5.81 12.48
C ALA A 64 8.21 -6.13 11.33
N TRP A 65 8.35 -5.48 10.19
CA TRP A 65 7.44 -5.64 9.06
C TRP A 65 7.56 -7.02 8.42
N GLU A 66 6.45 -7.70 8.29
CA GLU A 66 6.38 -8.94 7.54
C GLU A 66 5.60 -8.68 6.27
N PRO A 67 6.15 -9.05 5.10
CA PRO A 67 5.44 -8.84 3.84
C PRO A 67 4.06 -9.49 3.87
N VAL A 68 3.05 -8.75 3.45
CA VAL A 68 1.67 -9.25 3.40
C VAL A 68 1.16 -9.11 1.98
N SER A 69 0.19 -9.95 1.63
CA SER A 69 -0.49 -9.85 0.34
C SER A 69 -2.00 -9.84 0.56
N LEU A 70 -2.68 -9.13 -0.32
CA LEU A 70 -4.14 -9.06 -0.27
C LEU A 70 -4.73 -10.47 -0.31
N PRO A 71 -5.64 -10.81 0.62
CA PRO A 71 -6.23 -12.15 0.65
C PRO A 71 -7.07 -12.52 -0.57
N GLY A 72 -7.63 -11.53 -1.28
CA GLY A 72 -8.40 -11.77 -2.50
C GLY A 72 -7.53 -11.70 -3.74
N LYS A 73 -7.90 -12.45 -4.77
CA LYS A 73 -7.15 -12.50 -6.03
C LYS A 73 -8.08 -12.28 -7.22
N GLY A 74 -7.48 -12.13 -8.41
CA GLY A 74 -8.24 -11.96 -9.64
C GLY A 74 -9.24 -13.07 -9.90
N ASP A 75 -8.88 -14.31 -9.59
CA ASP A 75 -9.77 -15.46 -9.75
C ASP A 75 -11.04 -15.32 -8.89
N ASP A 76 -10.91 -14.76 -7.70
CA ASP A 76 -12.06 -14.54 -6.82
C ASP A 76 -13.02 -13.52 -7.43
N VAL A 77 -12.48 -12.50 -8.08
CA VAL A 77 -13.29 -11.48 -8.76
C VAL A 77 -14.01 -12.09 -9.96
N LEU A 78 -13.30 -12.90 -10.74
CA LEU A 78 -13.89 -13.57 -11.90
C LEU A 78 -15.03 -14.52 -11.48
N ALA A 79 -14.85 -15.19 -10.35
CA ALA A 79 -15.89 -16.09 -9.81
C ALA A 79 -17.17 -15.35 -9.45
N LEU A 80 -17.11 -14.04 -9.24
CA LEU A 80 -18.28 -13.22 -8.95
C LEU A 80 -18.96 -12.70 -10.23
N GLY A 81 -18.45 -13.07 -11.40
CA GLY A 81 -19.04 -12.67 -12.68
C GLY A 81 -18.57 -11.32 -13.19
N VAL A 82 -17.53 -10.75 -12.61
CA VAL A 82 -16.97 -9.48 -13.07
C VAL A 82 -16.21 -9.73 -14.38
N PRO A 83 -16.42 -8.90 -15.42
CA PRO A 83 -15.69 -9.07 -16.68
C PRO A 83 -14.17 -8.94 -16.48
N THR A 84 -13.42 -9.64 -17.32
CA THR A 84 -11.96 -9.56 -17.29
C THR A 84 -11.46 -8.16 -17.65
N GLY A 85 -10.22 -7.86 -17.32
CA GLY A 85 -9.57 -6.61 -17.68
C GLY A 85 -9.69 -5.54 -16.60
N GLU A 86 -10.03 -4.32 -17.02
CA GLU A 86 -10.06 -3.17 -16.12
C GLU A 86 -10.99 -3.34 -14.92
N ALA A 87 -12.13 -4.00 -15.13
CA ALA A 87 -13.10 -4.18 -14.05
C ALA A 87 -12.52 -5.03 -12.91
N VAL A 88 -11.77 -6.07 -13.25
CA VAL A 88 -11.10 -6.90 -12.25
C VAL A 88 -10.06 -6.09 -11.48
N GLY A 89 -9.20 -5.39 -12.20
CA GLY A 89 -8.16 -4.57 -11.60
C GLY A 89 -8.73 -3.48 -10.70
N SER A 90 -9.81 -2.84 -11.15
CA SER A 90 -10.46 -1.78 -10.39
C SER A 90 -11.09 -2.32 -9.09
N ALA A 91 -11.76 -3.47 -9.17
CA ALA A 91 -12.37 -4.08 -8.00
C ALA A 91 -11.31 -4.47 -6.97
N LEU A 92 -10.22 -5.10 -7.43
CA LEU A 92 -9.13 -5.49 -6.55
C LEU A 92 -8.47 -4.28 -5.90
N LYS A 93 -8.30 -3.20 -6.66
CA LYS A 93 -7.71 -1.97 -6.13
C LYS A 93 -8.57 -1.36 -5.03
N GLN A 94 -9.89 -1.35 -5.22
CA GLN A 94 -10.79 -0.83 -4.20
C GLN A 94 -10.75 -1.66 -2.92
N VAL A 95 -10.70 -2.98 -3.06
CA VAL A 95 -10.59 -3.87 -1.90
C VAL A 95 -9.24 -3.69 -1.22
N GLU A 96 -8.17 -3.55 -2.01
CA GLU A 96 -6.84 -3.33 -1.46
C GLU A 96 -6.77 -2.03 -0.66
N GLU A 97 -7.34 -0.93 -1.19
CA GLU A 97 -7.36 0.34 -0.48
C GLU A 97 -8.14 0.24 0.84
N TRP A 98 -9.27 -0.45 0.81
CA TRP A 98 -10.03 -0.70 2.02
C TRP A 98 -9.23 -1.53 3.03
N TRP A 99 -8.57 -2.57 2.57
CA TRP A 99 -7.77 -3.46 3.40
C TRP A 99 -6.59 -2.72 4.04
N ILE A 100 -5.92 -1.88 3.28
CA ILE A 100 -4.85 -1.02 3.81
C ILE A 100 -5.42 -0.09 4.88
N GLY A 101 -6.58 0.49 4.64
CA GLY A 101 -7.26 1.35 5.60
C GLY A 101 -7.62 0.63 6.90
N GLU A 102 -7.79 -0.69 6.84
CA GLU A 102 -8.06 -1.52 8.02
C GLU A 102 -6.78 -2.08 8.64
N ASP A 103 -5.63 -1.53 8.24
CA ASP A 103 -4.31 -1.89 8.76
C ASP A 103 -3.97 -3.38 8.56
N PHE A 104 -4.38 -3.92 7.41
CA PHE A 104 -4.09 -5.31 6.99
C PHE A 104 -4.70 -6.38 7.91
N ARG A 105 -5.68 -6.00 8.72
CA ARG A 105 -6.31 -6.92 9.68
C ARG A 105 -7.31 -7.89 9.06
N PRO A 106 -8.14 -7.48 8.09
CA PRO A 106 -9.14 -8.40 7.55
C PRO A 106 -8.52 -9.62 6.88
N GLY A 107 -9.09 -10.78 7.17
CA GLY A 107 -8.68 -12.03 6.54
C GLY A 107 -9.41 -12.28 5.23
N ARG A 108 -9.24 -13.50 4.69
CA ARG A 108 -9.81 -13.86 3.38
C ARG A 108 -11.34 -13.71 3.34
N ASP A 109 -12.04 -14.21 4.36
CA ASP A 109 -13.50 -14.18 4.35
C ASP A 109 -14.04 -12.76 4.28
N ARG A 110 -13.46 -11.87 5.06
CA ARG A 110 -13.88 -10.47 5.08
C ARG A 110 -13.50 -9.76 3.77
N ALA A 111 -12.35 -10.09 3.22
CA ALA A 111 -11.92 -9.55 1.93
C ALA A 111 -12.87 -9.98 0.81
N LEU A 112 -13.31 -11.24 0.83
CA LEU A 112 -14.26 -11.74 -0.17
C LEU A 112 -15.63 -11.06 -0.04
N GLU A 113 -16.08 -10.79 1.19
CA GLU A 113 -17.30 -10.00 1.40
C GLU A 113 -17.18 -8.62 0.77
N LYS A 114 -16.03 -7.98 0.98
CA LYS A 114 -15.78 -6.66 0.41
C LYS A 114 -15.74 -6.70 -1.11
N LEU A 115 -15.14 -7.74 -1.68
CA LEU A 115 -15.13 -7.93 -3.13
C LEU A 115 -16.55 -8.02 -3.68
N ARG A 116 -17.44 -8.75 -3.00
CA ARG A 116 -18.84 -8.85 -3.41
C ARG A 116 -19.52 -7.50 -3.39
N GLU A 117 -19.30 -6.70 -2.36
CA GLU A 117 -19.85 -5.35 -2.27
C GLU A 117 -19.38 -4.48 -3.43
N VAL A 118 -18.08 -4.50 -3.71
CA VAL A 118 -17.49 -3.70 -4.77
C VAL A 118 -18.01 -4.17 -6.15
N ALA A 119 -18.02 -5.47 -6.36
CA ALA A 119 -18.50 -6.05 -7.61
C ALA A 119 -19.98 -5.77 -7.85
N SER A 120 -20.78 -5.82 -6.78
CA SER A 120 -22.21 -5.55 -6.85
C SER A 120 -22.48 -4.11 -7.26
N VAL A 121 -21.71 -3.17 -6.74
CA VAL A 121 -21.84 -1.75 -7.10
C VAL A 121 -21.45 -1.50 -8.55
N ARG A 122 -20.44 -2.22 -9.04
CA ARG A 122 -19.93 -2.01 -10.40
C ARG A 122 -20.66 -2.81 -11.46
N ALA A 123 -21.30 -3.90 -11.07
CA ALA A 123 -22.02 -4.70 -12.04
C ALA A 123 -23.25 -3.93 -12.52
N PRO A 124 -23.32 -3.54 -13.79
CA PRO A 124 -24.52 -2.91 -14.30
C PRO A 124 -25.63 -3.94 -14.25
N GLY A 125 -26.64 -3.62 -13.56
CA GLY A 125 -27.76 -4.51 -13.28
C GLY A 125 -28.32 -5.26 -14.43
#